data_a8dabaccddbde1379fb9f560dc29bfde
#
_entry.id   a8dabaccddbde1379fb9f560dc29bfde
#
_cell.length_a   1.000
_cell.length_b   1.000
_cell.length_c   1.000
_cell.angle_alpha   90.00
_cell.angle_beta   90.00
_cell.angle_gamma   90.00
#
_symmetry.space_group_name_H-M   'P 1'
#
loop_
_entity.id
_entity.type
_entity.pdbx_description
1 polymer ?
#
loop_
_entity_poly.entity_id
_entity_poly.type
_entity_poly.pdbx_seq_one_letter_code
_entity_poly.pdbx_strand_id
1 'polypeptide(L)'
;KSTVAMATRVRFEANPGSVDFFAVSDGTEDVASQLPLVVEKLGRQVESLRRLVALEAFTAHQLVSLRQPRRWGRAATRVLDVCGRHVPVIEHDQPLGGFVDALTECIARGELH
;
A
#
# COMPACT_ATOMS: atom_id res chain seq x y z
N LYS A 1 -8.26 -2.20 -12.84
CA LYS A 1 -8.99 -3.15 -11.95
C LYS A 1 -8.24 -3.39 -10.65
N SER A 2 -6.93 -3.63 -10.65
CA SER A 2 -6.13 -3.90 -9.44
C SER A 2 -6.17 -2.75 -8.42
N THR A 3 -6.04 -1.50 -8.85
CA THR A 3 -6.08 -0.32 -7.97
C THR A 3 -7.42 -0.19 -7.23
N VAL A 4 -8.54 -0.43 -7.93
CA VAL A 4 -9.87 -0.38 -7.32
C VAL A 4 -10.03 -1.48 -6.26
N ALA A 5 -9.59 -2.70 -6.55
CA ALA A 5 -9.66 -3.81 -5.61
C ALA A 5 -8.82 -3.53 -4.34
N MET A 6 -7.62 -2.97 -4.49
CA MET A 6 -6.76 -2.58 -3.37
C MET A 6 -7.37 -1.44 -2.55
N ALA A 7 -7.91 -0.40 -3.20
CA ALA A 7 -8.60 0.69 -2.52
C ALA A 7 -9.83 0.21 -1.75
N THR A 8 -10.60 -0.73 -2.32
CA THR A 8 -11.73 -1.36 -1.63
C THR A 8 -11.27 -2.14 -0.40
N ARG A 9 -10.16 -2.88 -0.50
CA ARG A 9 -9.59 -3.62 0.63
C ARG A 9 -9.15 -2.68 1.75
N VAL A 10 -8.45 -1.59 1.43
CA VAL A 10 -8.05 -0.58 2.43
C VAL A 10 -9.28 0.00 3.15
N ARG A 11 -10.36 0.30 2.42
CA ARG A 11 -11.62 0.79 3.01
C ARG A 11 -12.28 -0.25 3.89
N PHE A 12 -12.28 -1.51 3.48
CA PHE A 12 -12.84 -2.60 4.27
C PHE A 12 -12.09 -2.78 5.60
N GLU A 13 -10.77 -2.73 5.55
CA GLU A 13 -9.91 -2.80 6.73
C GLU A 13 -10.03 -1.55 7.64
N ALA A 14 -10.54 -0.44 7.13
CA ALA A 14 -10.77 0.80 7.89
C ALA A 14 -12.03 0.77 8.77
N ASN A 15 -12.92 -0.23 8.63
CA ASN A 15 -14.10 -0.33 9.49
C ASN A 15 -13.70 -0.41 10.98
N PRO A 16 -14.39 0.32 11.88
CA PRO A 16 -14.08 0.29 13.30
C PRO A 16 -14.11 -1.12 13.89
N GLY A 17 -13.08 -1.50 14.65
CA GLY A 17 -13.05 -2.77 15.38
C GLY A 17 -13.78 -2.71 16.72
N SER A 18 -14.21 -1.52 17.14
CA SER A 18 -14.89 -1.29 18.43
C SER A 18 -16.40 -1.49 18.39
N VAL A 19 -16.96 -1.94 17.27
CA VAL A 19 -18.39 -2.17 17.12
C VAL A 19 -18.85 -3.43 17.86
N ASP A 20 -17.95 -4.41 18.02
CA ASP A 20 -18.22 -5.64 18.73
C ASP A 20 -17.66 -5.54 20.16
N PHE A 21 -18.53 -5.58 21.12
CA PHE A 21 -18.11 -5.76 22.51
C PHE A 21 -18.84 -6.98 23.12
N PHE A 22 -18.12 -7.70 23.95
CA PHE A 22 -18.69 -8.80 24.72
C PHE A 22 -18.41 -8.56 26.19
N ALA A 23 -19.42 -8.79 27.01
CA ALA A 23 -19.22 -8.85 28.47
C ALA A 23 -18.35 -10.07 28.80
N VAL A 24 -17.35 -9.89 29.63
CA VAL A 24 -16.42 -10.93 30.05
C VAL A 24 -16.64 -11.25 31.52
N SER A 25 -16.44 -12.53 31.91
CA SER A 25 -16.48 -12.98 33.29
C SER A 25 -17.82 -12.67 34.01
N ASP A 26 -18.95 -13.04 33.39
CA ASP A 26 -20.30 -12.84 33.96
C ASP A 26 -20.60 -11.39 34.40
N GLY A 27 -20.03 -10.39 33.70
CA GLY A 27 -20.22 -9.00 34.03
C GLY A 27 -19.26 -8.44 35.09
N THR A 28 -18.25 -9.20 35.47
CA THR A 28 -17.19 -8.71 36.38
C THR A 28 -16.22 -7.78 35.69
N GLU A 29 -16.05 -7.96 34.38
CA GLU A 29 -15.30 -7.04 33.48
C GLU A 29 -16.27 -6.43 32.50
N ASP A 30 -16.37 -5.09 32.47
CA ASP A 30 -17.36 -4.38 31.67
C ASP A 30 -17.11 -4.50 30.16
N VAL A 31 -15.86 -4.58 29.71
CA VAL A 31 -15.50 -4.63 28.28
C VAL A 31 -14.22 -5.42 28.05
N ALA A 32 -14.25 -6.43 27.20
CA ALA A 32 -13.03 -7.03 26.67
C ALA A 32 -12.36 -6.08 25.67
N SER A 33 -11.09 -5.76 25.92
CA SER A 33 -10.32 -4.99 24.98
C SER A 33 -10.08 -5.80 23.69
N GLN A 34 -10.56 -5.30 22.55
CA GLN A 34 -10.28 -5.86 21.22
C GLN A 34 -8.94 -5.37 20.64
N LEU A 35 -8.09 -4.78 21.49
CA LEU A 35 -6.84 -4.12 21.08
C LEU A 35 -5.94 -5.03 20.23
N PRO A 36 -5.68 -6.31 20.55
CA PRO A 36 -4.85 -7.17 19.70
C PRO A 36 -5.41 -7.33 18.29
N LEU A 37 -6.71 -7.49 18.15
CA LEU A 37 -7.38 -7.62 16.85
C LEU A 37 -7.35 -6.30 16.06
N VAL A 38 -7.50 -5.17 16.76
CA VAL A 38 -7.41 -3.83 16.14
C VAL A 38 -6.00 -3.56 15.63
N VAL A 39 -4.97 -3.93 16.39
CA VAL A 39 -3.56 -3.78 15.99
C VAL A 39 -3.25 -4.67 14.79
N GLU A 40 -3.69 -5.93 14.78
CA GLU A 40 -3.53 -6.81 13.63
C GLU A 40 -4.22 -6.26 12.38
N LYS A 41 -5.44 -5.76 12.53
CA LYS A 41 -6.22 -5.13 11.46
C LYS A 41 -5.52 -3.90 10.89
N LEU A 42 -4.97 -3.05 11.75
CA LEU A 42 -4.16 -1.89 11.36
C LEU A 42 -2.92 -2.34 10.58
N GLY A 43 -2.23 -3.38 11.02
CA GLY A 43 -1.09 -3.95 10.29
C GLY A 43 -1.46 -4.35 8.86
N ARG A 44 -2.57 -5.06 8.68
CA ARG A 44 -3.09 -5.43 7.34
C ARG A 44 -3.46 -4.21 6.50
N GLN A 45 -4.05 -3.19 7.12
CA GLN A 45 -4.40 -1.95 6.44
C GLN A 45 -3.16 -1.20 5.94
N VAL A 46 -2.12 -1.08 6.77
CA VAL A 46 -0.85 -0.44 6.40
C VAL A 46 -0.19 -1.20 5.24
N GLU A 47 -0.17 -2.52 5.28
CA GLU A 47 0.40 -3.34 4.19
C GLU A 47 -0.38 -3.17 2.88
N SER A 48 -1.71 -3.17 2.95
CA SER A 48 -2.57 -2.92 1.79
C SER A 48 -2.38 -1.53 1.21
N LEU A 49 -2.15 -0.52 2.06
CA LEU A 49 -1.86 0.84 1.66
C LEU A 49 -0.49 0.96 0.98
N ARG A 50 0.55 0.33 1.53
CA ARG A 50 1.89 0.28 0.90
C ARG A 50 1.80 -0.30 -0.51
N ARG A 51 1.07 -1.39 -0.68
CA ARG A 51 0.88 -2.03 -1.98
C ARG A 51 0.09 -1.15 -2.96
N LEU A 52 -0.90 -0.40 -2.48
CA LEU A 52 -1.63 0.57 -3.30
C LEU A 52 -0.70 1.68 -3.79
N VAL A 53 0.11 2.26 -2.90
CA VAL A 53 1.10 3.31 -3.25
C VAL A 53 2.16 2.75 -4.22
N ALA A 54 2.62 1.52 -4.02
CA ALA A 54 3.55 0.85 -4.96
C ALA A 54 2.95 0.72 -6.36
N LEU A 55 1.67 0.35 -6.47
CA LEU A 55 0.96 0.25 -7.74
C LEU A 55 0.80 1.62 -8.43
N GLU A 56 0.55 2.66 -7.66
CA GLU A 56 0.49 4.04 -8.18
C GLU A 56 1.87 4.51 -8.66
N ALA A 57 2.93 4.27 -7.88
CA ALA A 57 4.31 4.61 -8.25
C ALA A 57 4.75 3.85 -9.52
N PHE A 58 4.43 2.55 -9.61
CA PHE A 58 4.63 1.75 -10.80
C PHE A 58 3.96 2.38 -12.03
N THR A 59 2.66 2.69 -11.91
CA THR A 59 1.88 3.26 -13.02
C THR A 59 2.41 4.63 -13.44
N ALA A 60 2.76 5.47 -12.47
CA ALA A 60 3.34 6.78 -12.71
C ALA A 60 4.69 6.67 -13.42
N HIS A 61 5.57 5.76 -12.98
CA HIS A 61 6.86 5.50 -13.61
C HIS A 61 6.69 5.06 -15.07
N GLN A 62 5.79 4.11 -15.37
CA GLN A 62 5.51 3.68 -16.74
C GLN A 62 5.00 4.84 -17.60
N LEU A 63 4.04 5.62 -17.09
CA LEU A 63 3.47 6.75 -17.82
C LEU A 63 4.51 7.81 -18.15
N VAL A 64 5.39 8.14 -17.19
CA VAL A 64 6.46 9.12 -17.37
C VAL A 64 7.52 8.62 -18.35
N SER A 65 7.89 7.34 -18.28
CA SER A 65 8.87 6.71 -19.15
C SER A 65 8.41 6.62 -20.62
N LEU A 66 7.11 6.45 -20.85
CA LEU A 66 6.52 6.43 -22.18
C LEU A 66 6.27 7.84 -22.76
N ARG A 67 6.26 8.87 -21.93
CA ARG A 67 6.11 10.26 -22.35
C ARG A 67 7.47 10.94 -22.35
N GLN A 68 7.70 11.82 -23.30
CA GLN A 68 8.96 12.59 -23.38
C GLN A 68 9.26 13.30 -22.06
N PRO A 69 10.53 13.30 -21.59
CA PRO A 69 10.89 13.81 -20.29
C PRO A 69 10.55 15.29 -20.16
N ARG A 70 9.75 15.62 -19.15
CA ARG A 70 9.55 16.99 -18.68
C ARG A 70 10.44 17.21 -17.45
N ARG A 71 10.72 18.48 -17.13
CA ARG A 71 11.41 18.81 -15.88
C ARG A 71 10.46 18.53 -14.69
N TRP A 72 10.83 17.61 -13.83
CA TRP A 72 10.12 17.30 -12.60
C TRP A 72 10.79 17.98 -11.41
N GLY A 73 10.03 18.24 -10.34
CA GLY A 73 10.62 18.70 -9.08
C GLY A 73 11.53 17.60 -8.48
N ARG A 74 12.47 18.00 -7.61
CA ARG A 74 13.47 17.09 -7.01
C ARG A 74 12.86 15.84 -6.36
N ALA A 75 11.78 16.00 -5.63
CA ALA A 75 11.11 14.87 -4.98
C ALA A 75 10.56 13.86 -6.00
N ALA A 76 9.86 14.33 -7.05
CA ALA A 76 9.34 13.47 -8.11
C ALA A 76 10.46 12.77 -8.88
N THR A 77 11.55 13.48 -9.21
CA THR A 77 12.73 12.88 -9.85
C THR A 77 13.29 11.76 -9.01
N ARG A 78 13.47 11.99 -7.70
CA ARG A 78 13.98 10.95 -6.78
C ARG A 78 13.11 9.70 -6.74
N VAL A 79 11.80 9.85 -6.63
CA VAL A 79 10.85 8.72 -6.67
C VAL A 79 10.96 7.96 -7.99
N LEU A 80 11.01 8.66 -9.12
CA LEU A 80 11.16 8.05 -10.44
C LEU A 80 12.49 7.30 -10.59
N ASP A 81 13.59 7.85 -10.06
CA ASP A 81 14.90 7.20 -10.06
C ASP A 81 14.91 5.91 -9.22
N VAL A 82 14.23 5.92 -8.05
CA VAL A 82 14.06 4.71 -7.25
C VAL A 82 13.23 3.68 -8.01
N CYS A 83 12.09 4.09 -8.56
CA CYS A 83 11.26 3.19 -9.36
C CYS A 83 12.04 2.58 -10.53
N GLY A 84 12.81 3.38 -11.26
CA GLY A 84 13.59 2.93 -12.42
C GLY A 84 14.69 1.91 -12.11
N ARG A 85 15.13 1.83 -10.85
CA ARG A 85 16.09 0.79 -10.41
C ARG A 85 15.44 -0.59 -10.23
N HIS A 86 14.14 -0.63 -9.98
CA HIS A 86 13.40 -1.86 -9.66
C HIS A 86 12.42 -2.27 -10.74
N VAL A 87 12.03 -1.34 -11.60
CA VAL A 87 10.97 -1.54 -12.58
C VAL A 87 11.45 -1.11 -13.96
N PRO A 88 11.59 -2.03 -14.93
CA PRO A 88 11.88 -1.67 -16.30
C PRO A 88 10.68 -0.98 -16.97
N VAL A 89 10.91 -0.31 -18.07
CA VAL A 89 9.83 0.12 -18.97
C VAL A 89 9.21 -1.12 -19.60
N ILE A 90 7.90 -1.25 -19.45
CA ILE A 90 7.15 -2.41 -19.93
C ILE A 90 6.72 -2.14 -21.39
N GLU A 91 7.32 -2.84 -22.31
CA GLU A 91 7.01 -2.75 -23.75
C GLU A 91 6.09 -3.86 -24.22
N HIS A 92 6.06 -4.98 -23.52
CA HIS A 92 5.26 -6.16 -23.87
C HIS A 92 4.49 -6.65 -22.65
N ASP A 93 3.38 -7.36 -22.89
CA ASP A 93 2.58 -7.95 -21.82
C ASP A 93 3.39 -9.01 -21.05
N GLN A 94 3.46 -8.84 -19.73
CA GLN A 94 4.19 -9.72 -18.82
C GLN A 94 3.62 -9.64 -17.40
N PRO A 95 3.89 -10.64 -16.54
CA PRO A 95 3.47 -10.60 -15.15
C PRO A 95 4.10 -9.41 -14.39
N LEU A 96 3.27 -8.55 -13.81
CA LEU A 96 3.71 -7.31 -13.16
C LEU A 96 3.83 -7.44 -11.63
N GLY A 97 3.35 -8.54 -11.03
CA GLY A 97 3.26 -8.71 -9.57
C GLY A 97 4.61 -8.53 -8.88
N GLY A 98 5.68 -9.12 -9.39
CA GLY A 98 7.01 -9.02 -8.81
C GLY A 98 7.56 -7.58 -8.74
N PHE A 99 7.25 -6.73 -9.72
CA PHE A 99 7.66 -5.32 -9.71
C PHE A 99 6.91 -4.52 -8.65
N VAL A 100 5.61 -4.79 -8.49
CA VAL A 100 4.80 -4.16 -7.44
C VAL A 100 5.27 -4.60 -6.06
N ASP A 101 5.61 -5.88 -5.88
CA ASP A 101 6.15 -6.42 -4.63
C ASP A 101 7.49 -5.77 -4.29
N ALA A 102 8.42 -5.63 -5.24
CA ALA A 102 9.70 -4.96 -5.04
C ALA A 102 9.52 -3.48 -4.62
N LEU A 103 8.61 -2.74 -5.26
CA LEU A 103 8.30 -1.37 -4.85
C LEU A 103 7.64 -1.30 -3.47
N THR A 104 6.78 -2.27 -3.12
CA THR A 104 6.17 -2.35 -1.79
C THR A 104 7.23 -2.50 -0.71
N GLU A 105 8.25 -3.31 -0.95
CA GLU A 105 9.40 -3.46 -0.05
C GLU A 105 10.25 -2.19 0.05
N CYS A 106 10.50 -1.49 -1.08
CA CYS A 106 11.19 -0.19 -1.07
C CYS A 106 10.45 0.84 -0.21
N ILE A 107 9.11 0.88 -0.30
CA ILE A 107 8.27 1.74 0.54
C ILE A 107 8.41 1.35 2.01
N ALA A 108 8.37 0.06 2.32
CA ALA A 108 8.51 -0.45 3.69
C ALA A 108 9.86 -0.09 4.31
N ARG A 109 10.95 -0.06 3.50
CA ARG A 109 12.29 0.36 3.92
C ARG A 109 12.50 1.88 3.92
N GLY A 110 11.51 2.65 3.50
CA GLY A 110 11.61 4.11 3.46
C GLY A 110 12.51 4.67 2.35
N GLU A 111 12.69 3.99 1.24
CA GLU A 111 13.57 4.42 0.16
C GLU A 111 12.98 5.50 -0.75
N LEU A 112 11.67 5.77 -0.63
CA LEU A 112 10.95 6.74 -1.48
C LEU A 112 10.86 8.16 -0.88
N HIS A 113 11.57 8.48 0.19
CA HIS A 113 11.58 9.82 0.78
C HIS A 113 12.93 10.54 0.75
#